data_6bcfed399fda9b5f16b9305718228397
#
_entry.id   6bcfed399fda9b5f16b9305718228397
#
_cell.length_a   1.000
_cell.length_b   1.000
_cell.length_c   1.000
_cell.angle_alpha   90.00
_cell.angle_beta   90.00
_cell.angle_gamma   90.00
#
_symmetry.space_group_name_H-M   'P 1'
#
loop_
_entity.id
_entity.type
_entity.pdbx_description
1 polymer ?
#
loop_
_entity_poly.entity_id
_entity_poly.type
_entity_poly.pdbx_seq_one_letter_code
_entity_poly.pdbx_strand_id
1 'polypeptide(L)'
;YFENNSNEIYLDGNSLGKLPKKTLEILQETIQDQWGKRLIRSWNDTWLDLPLRLAKKYGALLNIKKEEVIIGESTSVRLYQILHALINSKKYPNKLSSDNLNFPTDLYVLEGLVNEFNLGRVNLINYKQEIIADLNLLKKNIQNRQGIYCLSLVTFKSSFLYPMKDLNLWAEENNSIIVWDLSHAIGSIEIDLKETQTKIALGCSYKFMNGGPGSPAFLFIQKKLQDLLHNPIKGWFGHQNPFNFAPNYHPDSGINRFASGTTQVLSMQ
;
A
#
# COMPACT_ATOMS: atom_id res chain seq x y z
N TYR A 1 -9.09 20.28 14.93
CA TYR A 1 -9.06 19.29 13.85
C TYR A 1 -9.61 17.92 14.29
N PHE A 2 -9.43 17.50 15.56
CA PHE A 2 -9.85 16.20 16.07
C PHE A 2 -10.86 16.34 17.22
N GLU A 3 -11.69 15.32 17.43
CA GLU A 3 -12.52 15.21 18.61
C GLU A 3 -11.63 15.03 19.85
N ASN A 4 -11.97 15.74 20.92
CA ASN A 4 -11.20 15.74 22.15
C ASN A 4 -12.16 15.45 23.32
N ASN A 5 -12.24 14.16 23.68
CA ASN A 5 -13.22 13.68 24.65
C ASN A 5 -12.66 13.48 26.07
N SER A 6 -11.38 13.81 26.32
CA SER A 6 -10.77 13.59 27.63
C SER A 6 -9.57 14.50 27.85
N ASN A 7 -9.14 14.62 29.10
CA ASN A 7 -7.87 15.21 29.50
C ASN A 7 -6.66 14.26 29.22
N GLU A 8 -6.89 13.17 28.48
CA GLU A 8 -5.88 12.20 28.13
C GLU A 8 -5.01 12.65 26.97
N ILE A 9 -3.72 12.41 27.09
CA ILE A 9 -2.76 12.59 26.01
C ILE A 9 -2.68 11.28 25.23
N TYR A 10 -3.27 11.27 24.02
CA TYR A 10 -3.26 10.10 23.13
C TYR A 10 -2.01 10.11 22.25
N LEU A 11 -1.11 9.13 22.44
CA LEU A 11 0.15 9.01 21.72
C LEU A 11 0.23 7.76 20.84
N ASP A 12 -0.85 6.98 20.72
CA ASP A 12 -0.87 5.71 19.98
C ASP A 12 -1.40 5.86 18.53
N GLY A 13 -1.08 6.95 17.87
CA GLY A 13 -1.42 7.19 16.46
C GLY A 13 -0.80 6.18 15.49
N ASN A 14 0.22 5.46 15.92
CA ASN A 14 0.83 4.34 15.19
C ASN A 14 -0.04 3.08 15.18
N SER A 15 -1.02 2.96 16.07
CA SER A 15 -2.00 1.86 16.09
C SER A 15 -3.32 2.29 15.46
N LEU A 16 -3.83 3.48 15.83
CA LEU A 16 -5.06 4.06 15.30
C LEU A 16 -4.99 5.59 15.36
N GLY A 17 -5.33 6.25 14.26
CA GLY A 17 -5.43 7.70 14.22
C GLY A 17 -6.65 8.23 15.00
N LYS A 18 -6.58 9.50 15.42
CA LYS A 18 -7.70 10.18 16.08
C LYS A 18 -8.84 10.47 15.12
N LEU A 19 -10.08 10.52 15.63
CA LEU A 19 -11.27 10.87 14.87
C LEU A 19 -11.23 12.34 14.44
N PRO A 20 -11.18 12.64 13.12
CA PRO A 20 -11.32 14.01 12.63
C PRO A 20 -12.77 14.51 12.84
N LYS A 21 -12.94 15.77 13.25
CA LYS A 21 -14.26 16.37 13.56
C LYS A 21 -15.27 16.25 12.41
N LYS A 22 -14.80 16.42 11.16
CA LYS A 22 -15.67 16.35 9.98
C LYS A 22 -16.10 14.94 9.59
N THR A 23 -15.47 13.91 10.14
CA THR A 23 -15.76 12.52 9.75
C THR A 23 -17.20 12.14 10.06
N LEU A 24 -17.72 12.54 11.23
CA LEU A 24 -19.09 12.22 11.61
C LEU A 24 -20.11 12.84 10.65
N GLU A 25 -19.94 14.12 10.31
CA GLU A 25 -20.83 14.84 9.38
C GLU A 25 -20.83 14.17 7.99
N ILE A 26 -19.64 13.86 7.46
CA ILE A 26 -19.49 13.22 6.15
C ILE A 26 -20.13 11.82 6.14
N LEU A 27 -19.91 11.02 7.19
CA LEU A 27 -20.51 9.69 7.28
C LEU A 27 -22.03 9.76 7.43
N GLN A 28 -22.57 10.71 8.21
CA GLN A 28 -24.02 10.92 8.33
C GLN A 28 -24.64 11.29 6.98
N GLU A 29 -24.04 12.24 6.25
CA GLU A 29 -24.48 12.58 4.90
C GLU A 29 -24.44 11.38 3.97
N THR A 30 -23.32 10.63 3.99
CA THR A 30 -23.16 9.45 3.14
C THR A 30 -24.20 8.38 3.42
N ILE A 31 -24.51 8.12 4.69
CA ILE A 31 -25.50 7.11 5.08
C ILE A 31 -26.91 7.60 4.80
N GLN A 32 -27.28 8.82 5.25
CA GLN A 32 -28.66 9.28 5.21
C GLN A 32 -29.09 9.76 3.82
N ASP A 33 -28.22 10.51 3.13
CA ASP A 33 -28.58 11.13 1.87
C ASP A 33 -28.10 10.29 0.67
N GLN A 34 -26.80 9.97 0.60
CA GLN A 34 -26.29 9.26 -0.54
C GLN A 34 -26.82 7.83 -0.59
N TRP A 35 -26.70 7.07 0.48
CA TRP A 35 -27.20 5.70 0.53
C TRP A 35 -28.71 5.67 0.80
N GLY A 36 -29.21 6.31 1.86
CA GLY A 36 -30.61 6.19 2.29
C GLY A 36 -31.63 6.78 1.30
N LYS A 37 -31.34 7.95 0.70
CA LYS A 37 -32.28 8.62 -0.21
C LYS A 37 -31.96 8.43 -1.68
N ARG A 38 -30.68 8.51 -2.07
CA ARG A 38 -30.28 8.46 -3.47
C ARG A 38 -30.05 7.05 -4.01
N LEU A 39 -29.71 6.08 -3.12
CA LEU A 39 -29.51 4.67 -3.45
C LEU A 39 -28.50 4.50 -4.60
N ILE A 40 -28.89 3.71 -5.62
CA ILE A 40 -28.02 3.38 -6.77
C ILE A 40 -27.51 4.62 -7.54
N ARG A 41 -28.24 5.72 -7.53
CA ARG A 41 -27.84 6.96 -8.23
C ARG A 41 -26.56 7.57 -7.66
N SER A 42 -26.25 7.33 -6.39
CA SER A 42 -25.03 7.83 -5.74
C SER A 42 -23.73 7.29 -6.38
N TRP A 43 -23.80 6.18 -7.09
CA TRP A 43 -22.68 5.72 -7.90
C TRP A 43 -22.26 6.77 -8.92
N ASN A 44 -23.18 7.22 -9.74
CA ASN A 44 -22.89 8.19 -10.80
C ASN A 44 -22.60 9.59 -10.25
N ASP A 45 -23.21 9.94 -9.10
CA ASP A 45 -23.10 11.28 -8.58
C ASP A 45 -21.78 11.52 -7.80
N THR A 46 -21.32 10.50 -7.04
CA THR A 46 -20.21 10.72 -6.10
C THR A 46 -19.27 9.54 -5.93
N TRP A 47 -19.77 8.28 -5.97
CA TRP A 47 -18.98 7.14 -5.49
C TRP A 47 -17.97 6.62 -6.51
N LEU A 48 -18.27 6.71 -7.82
CA LEU A 48 -17.32 6.30 -8.87
C LEU A 48 -16.06 7.16 -8.87
N ASP A 49 -16.19 8.44 -8.54
CA ASP A 49 -15.06 9.37 -8.51
C ASP A 49 -14.26 9.33 -7.19
N LEU A 50 -14.78 8.69 -6.15
CA LEU A 50 -14.18 8.71 -4.83
C LEU A 50 -12.74 8.18 -4.81
N PRO A 51 -12.42 7.01 -5.40
CA PRO A 51 -11.04 6.54 -5.47
C PRO A 51 -10.10 7.53 -6.19
N LEU A 52 -10.57 8.18 -7.26
CA LEU A 52 -9.80 9.16 -8.00
C LEU A 52 -9.56 10.45 -7.18
N ARG A 53 -10.56 10.90 -6.42
CA ARG A 53 -10.40 12.05 -5.51
C ARG A 53 -9.35 11.76 -4.43
N LEU A 54 -9.36 10.55 -3.86
CA LEU A 54 -8.34 10.12 -2.92
C LEU A 54 -6.97 10.00 -3.60
N ALA A 55 -6.89 9.40 -4.78
CA ALA A 55 -5.64 9.29 -5.54
C ALA A 55 -4.98 10.66 -5.81
N LYS A 56 -5.77 11.70 -6.07
CA LYS A 56 -5.25 13.08 -6.20
C LYS A 56 -4.63 13.59 -4.89
N LYS A 57 -5.27 13.32 -3.73
CA LYS A 57 -4.74 13.71 -2.42
C LYS A 57 -3.46 12.96 -2.07
N TYR A 58 -3.42 11.65 -2.30
CA TYR A 58 -2.20 10.84 -2.13
C TYR A 58 -1.09 11.28 -3.09
N GLY A 59 -1.45 11.64 -4.34
CA GLY A 59 -0.52 12.18 -5.31
C GLY A 59 0.21 13.43 -4.80
N ALA A 60 -0.54 14.37 -4.23
CA ALA A 60 0.03 15.58 -3.63
C ALA A 60 0.87 15.27 -2.37
N LEU A 61 0.39 14.35 -1.50
CA LEU A 61 1.08 14.01 -0.26
C LEU A 61 2.42 13.30 -0.47
N LEU A 62 2.52 12.45 -1.51
CA LEU A 62 3.68 11.59 -1.77
C LEU A 62 4.54 12.08 -2.95
N ASN A 63 4.22 13.25 -3.53
CA ASN A 63 4.86 13.82 -4.73
C ASN A 63 4.87 12.84 -5.93
N ILE A 64 3.70 12.23 -6.22
CA ILE A 64 3.49 11.30 -7.33
C ILE A 64 2.27 11.71 -8.15
N LYS A 65 2.11 11.10 -9.31
CA LYS A 65 0.91 11.32 -10.13
C LYS A 65 -0.25 10.46 -9.61
N LYS A 66 -1.48 10.98 -9.72
CA LYS A 66 -2.70 10.23 -9.34
C LYS A 66 -2.86 8.91 -10.12
N GLU A 67 -2.30 8.82 -11.32
CA GLU A 67 -2.29 7.63 -12.18
C GLU A 67 -1.26 6.57 -11.72
N GLU A 68 -0.56 6.83 -10.64
CA GLU A 68 0.43 5.90 -10.07
C GLU A 68 -0.02 5.31 -8.74
N VAL A 69 -1.17 5.72 -8.21
CA VAL A 69 -1.67 5.25 -6.91
C VAL A 69 -3.14 4.81 -7.01
N ILE A 70 -3.45 3.70 -6.37
CA ILE A 70 -4.82 3.20 -6.20
C ILE A 70 -5.13 3.01 -4.74
N ILE A 71 -6.36 3.36 -4.34
CA ILE A 71 -6.87 3.21 -2.97
C ILE A 71 -7.92 2.11 -2.96
N GLY A 72 -7.89 1.26 -1.96
CA GLY A 72 -8.81 0.14 -1.77
C GLY A 72 -8.10 -1.02 -1.08
N GLU A 73 -8.84 -2.06 -0.76
CA GLU A 73 -8.36 -3.27 -0.11
C GLU A 73 -7.70 -3.03 1.25
N SER A 74 -7.20 -4.08 1.87
CA SER A 74 -6.32 -4.01 3.04
C SER A 74 -4.84 -4.00 2.63
N THR A 75 -3.96 -3.61 3.54
CA THR A 75 -2.50 -3.66 3.33
C THR A 75 -2.04 -5.06 2.94
N SER A 76 -2.55 -6.10 3.60
CA SER A 76 -2.21 -7.51 3.29
C SER A 76 -2.61 -7.90 1.87
N VAL A 77 -3.80 -7.50 1.42
CA VAL A 77 -4.27 -7.78 0.04
C VAL A 77 -3.42 -7.01 -0.97
N ARG A 78 -3.11 -5.73 -0.71
CA ARG A 78 -2.22 -4.93 -1.58
C ARG A 78 -0.82 -5.54 -1.67
N LEU A 79 -0.28 -5.98 -0.56
CA LEU A 79 1.03 -6.63 -0.53
C LEU A 79 1.03 -7.94 -1.31
N TYR A 80 0.01 -8.79 -1.12
CA TYR A 80 -0.17 -10.01 -1.91
C TYR A 80 -0.26 -9.70 -3.41
N GLN A 81 -1.13 -8.76 -3.81
CA GLN A 81 -1.30 -8.39 -5.22
C GLN A 81 0.01 -7.98 -5.88
N ILE A 82 0.77 -7.11 -5.24
CA ILE A 82 1.98 -6.56 -5.85
C ILE A 82 3.14 -7.55 -5.86
N LEU A 83 3.34 -8.31 -4.80
CA LEU A 83 4.39 -9.33 -4.74
C LEU A 83 4.11 -10.48 -5.71
N HIS A 84 2.87 -10.96 -5.79
CA HIS A 84 2.45 -11.96 -6.77
C HIS A 84 2.69 -11.46 -8.21
N ALA A 85 2.32 -10.20 -8.51
CA ALA A 85 2.55 -9.60 -9.83
C ALA A 85 4.04 -9.49 -10.16
N LEU A 86 4.89 -9.11 -9.19
CA LEU A 86 6.35 -9.05 -9.36
C LEU A 86 6.95 -10.43 -9.65
N ILE A 87 6.56 -11.46 -8.90
CA ILE A 87 7.03 -12.84 -9.11
C ILE A 87 6.68 -13.29 -10.53
N ASN A 88 5.43 -13.11 -10.96
CA ASN A 88 4.98 -13.52 -12.29
C ASN A 88 5.59 -12.71 -13.43
N SER A 89 5.99 -11.46 -13.18
CA SER A 89 6.65 -10.62 -14.20
C SER A 89 8.02 -11.13 -14.62
N LYS A 90 8.67 -11.92 -13.76
CA LYS A 90 10.06 -12.42 -13.94
C LYS A 90 11.08 -11.31 -14.19
N LYS A 91 10.74 -10.06 -13.88
CA LYS A 91 11.61 -8.89 -14.05
C LYS A 91 12.79 -8.92 -13.08
N TYR A 92 12.57 -9.45 -11.88
CA TYR A 92 13.58 -9.62 -10.85
C TYR A 92 13.70 -11.11 -10.48
N PRO A 93 14.83 -11.55 -9.93
CA PRO A 93 14.94 -12.92 -9.41
C PRO A 93 13.82 -13.21 -8.38
N ASN A 94 13.17 -14.35 -8.52
CA ASN A 94 12.06 -14.77 -7.66
C ASN A 94 12.56 -15.24 -6.29
N LYS A 95 13.25 -14.36 -5.57
CA LYS A 95 13.71 -14.57 -4.20
C LYS A 95 13.09 -13.50 -3.33
N LEU A 96 12.29 -13.91 -2.36
CA LEU A 96 11.63 -12.99 -1.42
C LEU A 96 12.49 -12.82 -0.17
N SER A 97 12.71 -11.57 0.21
CA SER A 97 13.52 -11.20 1.37
C SER A 97 12.82 -10.15 2.21
N SER A 98 13.04 -10.19 3.51
CA SER A 98 12.63 -9.17 4.47
C SER A 98 13.59 -9.19 5.67
N ASP A 99 13.27 -8.44 6.71
CA ASP A 99 14.02 -8.46 7.96
C ASP A 99 13.14 -8.65 9.20
N ASN A 100 13.77 -8.87 10.36
CA ASN A 100 13.09 -9.10 11.61
C ASN A 100 12.54 -7.82 12.28
N LEU A 101 12.68 -6.66 11.63
CA LEU A 101 12.05 -5.40 12.05
C LEU A 101 10.73 -5.13 11.33
N ASN A 102 10.43 -5.90 10.28
CA ASN A 102 9.20 -5.73 9.53
C ASN A 102 7.97 -6.18 10.34
N PHE A 103 6.79 -5.67 9.95
CA PHE A 103 5.56 -6.05 10.63
C PHE A 103 5.22 -7.52 10.35
N PRO A 104 4.78 -8.29 11.35
CA PRO A 104 4.59 -9.74 11.20
C PRO A 104 3.67 -10.15 10.05
N THR A 105 2.60 -9.38 9.77
CA THR A 105 1.69 -9.68 8.67
C THR A 105 2.39 -9.68 7.31
N ASP A 106 3.35 -8.79 7.09
CA ASP A 106 4.11 -8.75 5.84
C ASP A 106 4.92 -10.03 5.66
N LEU A 107 5.52 -10.52 6.76
CA LEU A 107 6.26 -11.80 6.75
C LEU A 107 5.32 -12.97 6.43
N TYR A 108 4.09 -12.97 6.96
CA TYR A 108 3.10 -14.03 6.69
C TYR A 108 2.68 -14.04 5.22
N VAL A 109 2.50 -12.86 4.60
CA VAL A 109 2.20 -12.75 3.17
C VAL A 109 3.37 -13.26 2.31
N LEU A 110 4.60 -12.91 2.68
CA LEU A 110 5.79 -13.42 2.02
C LEU A 110 5.89 -14.94 2.11
N GLU A 111 5.65 -15.51 3.30
CA GLU A 111 5.66 -16.96 3.52
C GLU A 111 4.59 -17.67 2.68
N GLY A 112 3.37 -17.12 2.65
CA GLY A 112 2.30 -17.62 1.80
C GLY A 112 2.69 -17.70 0.32
N LEU A 113 3.29 -16.63 -0.21
CA LEU A 113 3.74 -16.57 -1.60
C LEU A 113 4.91 -17.52 -1.89
N VAL A 114 5.86 -17.65 -0.98
CA VAL A 114 6.96 -18.61 -1.11
C VAL A 114 6.43 -20.03 -1.24
N ASN A 115 5.43 -20.39 -0.45
CA ASN A 115 4.77 -21.70 -0.51
C ASN A 115 3.95 -21.86 -1.81
N GLU A 116 3.17 -20.85 -2.21
CA GLU A 116 2.35 -20.86 -3.43
C GLU A 116 3.19 -21.09 -4.69
N PHE A 117 4.32 -20.38 -4.79
CA PHE A 117 5.21 -20.42 -5.95
C PHE A 117 6.37 -21.42 -5.85
N ASN A 118 6.45 -22.21 -4.78
CA ASN A 118 7.55 -23.16 -4.51
C ASN A 118 8.95 -22.51 -4.56
N LEU A 119 9.10 -21.33 -3.95
CA LEU A 119 10.36 -20.55 -3.96
C LEU A 119 11.33 -20.93 -2.83
N GLY A 120 11.04 -22.00 -2.10
CA GLY A 120 11.83 -22.47 -0.96
C GLY A 120 11.44 -21.78 0.34
N ARG A 121 12.15 -20.75 0.76
CA ARG A 121 11.84 -20.00 1.98
C ARG A 121 12.09 -18.50 1.84
N VAL A 122 11.41 -17.70 2.63
CA VAL A 122 11.70 -16.28 2.79
C VAL A 122 13.13 -16.12 3.36
N ASN A 123 13.90 -15.25 2.76
CA ASN A 123 15.20 -14.87 3.31
C ASN A 123 14.98 -13.76 4.37
N LEU A 124 15.00 -14.15 5.63
CA LEU A 124 14.85 -13.22 6.74
C LEU A 124 16.22 -12.74 7.21
N ILE A 125 16.45 -11.44 7.14
CA ILE A 125 17.66 -10.78 7.65
C ILE A 125 17.43 -10.54 9.14
N ASN A 126 18.25 -11.17 10.00
CA ASN A 126 18.14 -11.06 11.43
C ASN A 126 19.20 -10.09 11.97
N TYR A 127 18.77 -8.92 12.43
CA TYR A 127 19.61 -7.99 13.15
C TYR A 127 19.74 -8.42 14.61
N LYS A 128 20.93 -8.27 15.18
CA LYS A 128 21.22 -8.66 16.57
C LYS A 128 20.38 -7.89 17.61
N GLN A 129 20.14 -6.62 17.34
CA GLN A 129 19.26 -5.77 18.11
C GLN A 129 17.98 -5.59 17.29
N GLU A 130 16.84 -6.04 17.78
CA GLU A 130 15.54 -5.89 17.12
C GLU A 130 14.98 -4.45 17.24
N ILE A 131 15.86 -3.46 17.16
CA ILE A 131 15.52 -2.04 17.32
C ILE A 131 16.05 -1.23 16.13
N ILE A 132 17.25 -1.52 15.66
CA ILE A 132 17.96 -0.77 14.62
C ILE A 132 18.47 -1.74 13.56
N ALA A 133 18.27 -1.40 12.29
CA ALA A 133 18.79 -2.17 11.18
C ALA A 133 20.32 -1.98 11.03
N ASP A 134 21.03 -3.06 10.83
CA ASP A 134 22.41 -3.01 10.31
C ASP A 134 22.35 -2.81 8.78
N LEU A 135 22.54 -1.57 8.35
CA LEU A 135 22.48 -1.20 6.94
C LEU A 135 23.58 -1.85 6.11
N ASN A 136 24.74 -2.16 6.69
CA ASN A 136 25.82 -2.85 6.00
C ASN A 136 25.43 -4.31 5.75
N LEU A 137 24.82 -4.97 6.74
CA LEU A 137 24.30 -6.32 6.58
C LEU A 137 23.18 -6.36 5.54
N LEU A 138 22.26 -5.38 5.54
CA LEU A 138 21.18 -5.27 4.56
C LEU A 138 21.75 -5.09 3.13
N LYS A 139 22.65 -4.15 2.94
CA LYS A 139 23.30 -3.90 1.63
C LYS A 139 24.06 -5.13 1.12
N LYS A 140 24.81 -5.79 1.98
CA LYS A 140 25.51 -7.05 1.65
C LYS A 140 24.53 -8.15 1.28
N ASN A 141 23.39 -8.22 1.96
CA ASN A 141 22.34 -9.19 1.64
C ASN A 141 21.74 -8.92 0.25
N ILE A 142 21.38 -7.66 -0.05
CA ILE A 142 20.87 -7.27 -1.36
C ILE A 142 21.87 -7.64 -2.50
N GLN A 143 23.14 -7.36 -2.30
CA GLN A 143 24.20 -7.68 -3.27
C GLN A 143 24.33 -9.18 -3.52
N ASN A 144 24.32 -9.99 -2.47
CA ASN A 144 24.53 -11.44 -2.55
C ASN A 144 23.27 -12.23 -2.89
N ARG A 145 22.09 -11.67 -2.65
CA ARG A 145 20.81 -12.34 -2.84
C ARG A 145 19.80 -11.41 -3.52
N GLN A 146 20.09 -11.16 -4.79
CA GLN A 146 19.25 -10.36 -5.65
C GLN A 146 17.80 -10.86 -5.67
N GLY A 147 16.83 -9.94 -5.74
CA GLY A 147 15.41 -10.29 -5.77
C GLY A 147 14.46 -9.21 -5.28
N ILE A 148 13.38 -9.62 -4.65
CA ILE A 148 12.30 -8.77 -4.17
C ILE A 148 12.40 -8.66 -2.66
N TYR A 149 12.58 -7.45 -2.17
CA TYR A 149 12.63 -7.11 -0.76
C TYR A 149 11.33 -6.44 -0.33
N CYS A 150 10.79 -6.80 0.82
CA CYS A 150 9.66 -6.11 1.46
C CYS A 150 10.15 -5.56 2.80
N LEU A 151 10.10 -4.23 2.96
CA LEU A 151 10.60 -3.53 4.15
C LEU A 151 9.62 -2.45 4.58
N SER A 152 9.41 -2.31 5.90
CA SER A 152 8.71 -1.15 6.46
C SER A 152 9.63 0.06 6.47
N LEU A 153 9.22 1.21 5.91
CA LEU A 153 10.03 2.42 5.91
C LEU A 153 10.33 2.92 7.33
N VAL A 154 9.32 2.88 8.19
CA VAL A 154 9.44 3.12 9.64
C VAL A 154 9.04 1.86 10.36
N THR A 155 9.91 1.33 11.20
CA THR A 155 9.67 0.08 11.93
C THR A 155 8.67 0.28 13.06
N PHE A 156 7.79 -0.70 13.28
CA PHE A 156 6.67 -0.56 14.22
C PHE A 156 7.07 -0.57 15.70
N LYS A 157 8.17 -1.26 16.04
CA LYS A 157 8.64 -1.38 17.43
C LYS A 157 9.48 -0.20 17.89
N SER A 158 10.38 0.29 17.02
CA SER A 158 11.43 1.22 17.41
C SER A 158 11.37 2.56 16.71
N SER A 159 10.47 2.70 15.71
CA SER A 159 10.41 3.88 14.83
C SER A 159 11.72 4.12 14.06
N PHE A 160 12.55 3.09 13.88
CA PHE A 160 13.74 3.21 13.04
C PHE A 160 13.34 3.57 11.61
N LEU A 161 13.94 4.63 11.06
CA LEU A 161 13.71 5.11 9.71
C LEU A 161 14.81 4.63 8.77
N TYR A 162 14.45 3.88 7.74
CA TYR A 162 15.38 3.45 6.70
C TYR A 162 15.76 4.59 5.75
N PRO A 163 17.02 4.68 5.28
CA PRO A 163 17.45 5.61 4.25
C PRO A 163 16.92 5.16 2.88
N MET A 164 15.66 5.45 2.61
CA MET A 164 14.88 4.93 1.48
C MET A 164 15.56 5.18 0.12
N LYS A 165 16.05 6.40 -0.11
CA LYS A 165 16.71 6.78 -1.36
C LYS A 165 17.95 5.94 -1.63
N ASP A 166 18.84 5.84 -0.64
CA ASP A 166 20.09 5.10 -0.78
C ASP A 166 19.86 3.60 -0.99
N LEU A 167 18.85 3.05 -0.29
CA LEU A 167 18.50 1.64 -0.44
C LEU A 167 17.83 1.34 -1.78
N ASN A 168 17.00 2.24 -2.30
CA ASN A 168 16.41 2.09 -3.63
C ASN A 168 17.49 2.08 -4.74
N LEU A 169 18.44 3.03 -4.68
CA LEU A 169 19.56 3.07 -5.62
C LEU A 169 20.42 1.80 -5.53
N TRP A 170 20.76 1.39 -4.30
CA TRP A 170 21.54 0.18 -4.07
C TRP A 170 20.83 -1.09 -4.57
N ALA A 171 19.53 -1.19 -4.36
CA ALA A 171 18.73 -2.32 -4.86
C ALA A 171 18.70 -2.35 -6.40
N GLU A 172 18.53 -1.18 -7.03
CA GLU A 172 18.54 -1.09 -8.50
C GLU A 172 19.87 -1.51 -9.11
N GLU A 173 20.97 -1.03 -8.57
CA GLU A 173 22.33 -1.40 -9.00
C GLU A 173 22.61 -2.91 -8.85
N ASN A 174 21.91 -3.57 -7.94
CA ASN A 174 22.05 -5.00 -7.65
C ASN A 174 20.88 -5.86 -8.18
N ASN A 175 20.23 -5.44 -9.28
CA ASN A 175 19.12 -6.17 -9.90
C ASN A 175 18.04 -6.63 -8.89
N SER A 176 17.71 -5.76 -7.95
CA SER A 176 16.73 -5.99 -6.89
C SER A 176 15.69 -4.87 -6.86
N ILE A 177 14.58 -5.12 -6.21
CA ILE A 177 13.55 -4.12 -5.96
C ILE A 177 13.13 -4.17 -4.49
N ILE A 178 12.84 -3.00 -3.91
CA ILE A 178 12.24 -2.90 -2.59
C ILE A 178 10.78 -2.48 -2.75
N VAL A 179 9.89 -3.26 -2.17
CA VAL A 179 8.49 -2.92 -1.92
C VAL A 179 8.41 -2.34 -0.52
N TRP A 180 8.05 -1.07 -0.42
CA TRP A 180 8.02 -0.35 0.85
C TRP A 180 6.62 -0.40 1.48
N ASP A 181 6.52 -0.88 2.72
CA ASP A 181 5.37 -0.61 3.57
C ASP A 181 5.54 0.74 4.29
N LEU A 182 4.65 1.68 3.99
CA LEU A 182 4.62 3.03 4.54
C LEU A 182 3.61 3.18 5.70
N SER A 183 3.04 2.08 6.20
CA SER A 183 1.95 2.13 7.18
C SER A 183 2.28 2.90 8.45
N HIS A 184 3.55 2.91 8.89
CA HIS A 184 4.00 3.67 10.05
C HIS A 184 4.71 4.98 9.69
N ALA A 185 4.85 5.28 8.41
CA ALA A 185 5.55 6.46 7.90
C ALA A 185 4.59 7.53 7.38
N ILE A 186 3.60 7.12 6.56
CA ILE A 186 2.67 8.08 5.92
C ILE A 186 1.82 8.80 6.97
N GLY A 187 1.79 10.12 6.87
CA GLY A 187 1.12 11.00 7.84
C GLY A 187 1.92 11.33 9.08
N SER A 188 3.08 10.67 9.32
CA SER A 188 3.98 10.99 10.44
C SER A 188 5.28 11.69 10.04
N ILE A 189 5.76 11.41 8.84
CA ILE A 189 6.97 12.05 8.27
C ILE A 189 6.68 12.49 6.83
N GLU A 190 7.49 13.42 6.33
CA GLU A 190 7.47 13.80 4.92
C GLU A 190 8.05 12.67 4.06
N ILE A 191 7.35 12.33 2.97
CA ILE A 191 7.75 11.27 2.04
C ILE A 191 7.64 11.79 0.62
N ASP A 192 8.75 11.81 -0.10
CA ASP A 192 8.80 12.10 -1.53
C ASP A 192 9.21 10.84 -2.30
N LEU A 193 8.22 10.15 -2.87
CA LEU A 193 8.47 8.91 -3.61
C LEU A 193 9.17 9.14 -4.95
N LYS A 194 9.05 10.35 -5.51
CA LYS A 194 9.75 10.73 -6.73
C LYS A 194 11.22 11.01 -6.45
N GLU A 195 11.53 11.79 -5.43
CA GLU A 195 12.92 12.09 -5.04
C GLU A 195 13.67 10.84 -4.59
N THR A 196 13.02 9.98 -3.82
CA THR A 196 13.59 8.72 -3.34
C THR A 196 13.69 7.62 -4.41
N GLN A 197 13.23 7.91 -5.64
CA GLN A 197 13.21 6.98 -6.78
C GLN A 197 12.49 5.66 -6.44
N THR A 198 11.48 5.74 -5.60
CA THR A 198 10.69 4.58 -5.19
C THR A 198 9.89 4.04 -6.37
N LYS A 199 9.91 2.74 -6.53
CA LYS A 199 9.19 2.06 -7.62
C LYS A 199 7.85 1.52 -7.18
N ILE A 200 7.77 1.02 -5.95
CA ILE A 200 6.57 0.41 -5.37
C ILE A 200 6.50 0.74 -3.88
N ALA A 201 5.33 1.18 -3.45
CA ALA A 201 5.02 1.40 -2.04
C ALA A 201 3.53 1.13 -1.77
N LEU A 202 3.22 0.76 -0.56
CA LEU A 202 1.87 0.56 -0.07
C LEU A 202 1.77 0.97 1.39
N GLY A 203 0.57 1.01 1.94
CA GLY A 203 0.39 1.28 3.37
C GLY A 203 -1.07 1.43 3.73
N CYS A 204 -1.37 1.40 5.02
CA CYS A 204 -2.71 1.63 5.53
C CYS A 204 -3.00 3.13 5.73
N SER A 205 -4.28 3.47 5.84
CA SER A 205 -4.73 4.84 6.11
C SER A 205 -5.31 5.06 7.51
N TYR A 206 -5.55 4.01 8.30
CA TYR A 206 -6.22 4.12 9.60
C TYR A 206 -5.31 4.60 10.75
N LYS A 207 -3.98 4.59 10.56
CA LYS A 207 -3.00 5.04 11.56
C LYS A 207 -2.84 6.56 11.51
N PHE A 208 -1.65 7.07 11.25
CA PHE A 208 -1.34 8.51 11.22
C PHE A 208 -2.11 9.31 10.16
N MET A 209 -2.67 8.64 9.14
CA MET A 209 -3.56 9.29 8.18
C MET A 209 -4.97 9.55 8.71
N ASN A 210 -5.31 9.03 9.89
CA ASN A 210 -6.59 9.24 10.58
C ASN A 210 -7.83 8.82 9.77
N GLY A 211 -7.71 7.85 8.88
CA GLY A 211 -8.82 7.37 8.06
C GLY A 211 -9.85 6.52 8.81
N GLY A 212 -9.57 6.19 10.09
CA GLY A 212 -10.48 5.42 10.94
C GLY A 212 -10.42 3.91 10.74
N PRO A 213 -11.10 3.15 11.62
CA PRO A 213 -11.11 1.69 11.57
C PRO A 213 -11.65 1.16 10.24
N GLY A 214 -10.92 0.24 9.62
CA GLY A 214 -11.32 -0.34 8.33
C GLY A 214 -11.12 0.55 7.11
N SER A 215 -10.48 1.72 7.25
CA SER A 215 -10.15 2.54 6.10
C SER A 215 -9.19 1.82 5.14
N PRO A 216 -9.32 2.04 3.83
CA PRO A 216 -8.61 1.27 2.83
C PRO A 216 -7.11 1.58 2.80
N ALA A 217 -6.35 0.60 2.34
CA ALA A 217 -4.95 0.77 2.00
C ALA A 217 -4.77 1.49 0.66
N PHE A 218 -3.56 1.94 0.40
CA PHE A 218 -3.15 2.41 -0.93
C PHE A 218 -2.04 1.51 -1.48
N LEU A 219 -1.89 1.54 -2.82
CA LEU A 219 -0.79 0.93 -3.54
C LEU A 219 -0.28 1.92 -4.58
N PHE A 220 1.00 2.27 -4.48
CA PHE A 220 1.74 3.04 -5.48
C PHE A 220 2.57 2.11 -6.35
N ILE A 221 2.48 2.30 -7.67
CA ILE A 221 3.32 1.63 -8.66
C ILE A 221 3.79 2.68 -9.66
N GLN A 222 5.11 2.87 -9.76
CA GLN A 222 5.71 3.76 -10.73
C GLN A 222 5.21 3.44 -12.15
N LYS A 223 4.81 4.45 -12.91
CA LYS A 223 4.16 4.32 -14.24
C LYS A 223 4.85 3.31 -15.17
N LYS A 224 6.18 3.30 -15.19
CA LYS A 224 6.97 2.41 -16.07
C LYS A 224 6.81 0.92 -15.75
N LEU A 225 6.37 0.57 -14.53
CA LEU A 225 6.18 -0.82 -14.11
C LEU A 225 4.75 -1.32 -14.32
N GLN A 226 3.77 -0.43 -14.42
CA GLN A 226 2.36 -0.81 -14.40
C GLN A 226 1.97 -1.79 -15.50
N ASP A 227 2.52 -1.62 -16.72
CA ASP A 227 2.17 -2.48 -17.84
C ASP A 227 2.82 -3.89 -17.78
N LEU A 228 3.87 -4.03 -16.96
CA LEU A 228 4.56 -5.29 -16.73
C LEU A 228 3.92 -6.13 -15.62
N LEU A 229 3.09 -5.50 -14.79
CA LEU A 229 2.54 -6.11 -13.58
C LEU A 229 1.05 -6.42 -13.76
N HIS A 230 0.69 -7.68 -13.51
CA HIS A 230 -0.70 -8.14 -13.66
C HIS A 230 -1.28 -8.49 -12.30
N ASN A 231 -2.41 -7.86 -11.96
CA ASN A 231 -3.13 -8.15 -10.73
C ASN A 231 -3.63 -9.61 -10.71
N PRO A 232 -3.29 -10.41 -9.70
CA PRO A 232 -3.80 -11.77 -9.57
C PRO A 232 -5.29 -11.80 -9.25
N ILE A 233 -5.81 -10.80 -8.55
CA ILE A 233 -7.22 -10.69 -8.17
C ILE A 233 -7.97 -9.92 -9.26
N LYS A 234 -8.50 -10.66 -10.23
CA LYS A 234 -9.27 -10.08 -11.33
C LYS A 234 -10.67 -9.74 -10.83
N GLY A 235 -10.98 -8.44 -10.77
CA GLY A 235 -12.28 -7.97 -10.36
C GLY A 235 -12.89 -7.01 -11.37
N TRP A 236 -14.19 -6.80 -11.31
CA TRP A 236 -14.93 -6.07 -12.32
C TRP A 236 -14.51 -4.60 -12.44
N PHE A 237 -14.07 -3.92 -11.34
CA PHE A 237 -13.53 -2.56 -11.42
C PHE A 237 -12.11 -2.49 -12.02
N GLY A 238 -11.41 -3.60 -12.11
CA GLY A 238 -10.14 -3.70 -12.84
C GLY A 238 -10.30 -3.99 -14.33
N HIS A 239 -11.52 -4.18 -14.81
CA HIS A 239 -11.83 -4.39 -16.22
C HIS A 239 -11.85 -3.06 -16.98
N GLN A 240 -11.35 -3.02 -18.24
CA GLN A 240 -11.32 -1.82 -19.08
C GLN A 240 -12.70 -1.19 -19.33
N ASN A 241 -13.77 -1.99 -19.31
CA ASN A 241 -15.16 -1.57 -19.46
C ASN A 241 -16.04 -2.26 -18.41
N PRO A 242 -15.98 -1.83 -17.13
CA PRO A 242 -16.59 -2.55 -16.02
C PRO A 242 -18.11 -2.71 -16.15
N PHE A 243 -18.80 -1.74 -16.72
CA PHE A 243 -20.28 -1.76 -16.85
C PHE A 243 -20.80 -2.54 -18.06
N ASN A 244 -19.91 -3.10 -18.89
CA ASN A 244 -20.33 -4.03 -19.94
C ASN A 244 -20.62 -5.42 -19.40
N PHE A 245 -20.22 -5.74 -18.16
CA PHE A 245 -20.41 -7.02 -17.50
C PHE A 245 -20.04 -8.23 -18.38
N ALA A 246 -19.01 -8.07 -19.21
CA ALA A 246 -18.55 -9.09 -20.13
C ALA A 246 -17.97 -10.30 -19.35
N PRO A 247 -18.19 -11.54 -19.79
CA PRO A 247 -17.70 -12.73 -19.12
C PRO A 247 -16.16 -12.87 -19.21
N ASN A 248 -15.56 -12.28 -20.23
CA ASN A 248 -14.11 -12.30 -20.43
C ASN A 248 -13.45 -11.09 -19.80
N TYR A 249 -12.41 -11.32 -18.99
CA TYR A 249 -11.68 -10.25 -18.33
C TYR A 249 -10.62 -9.65 -19.24
N HIS A 250 -10.76 -8.35 -19.49
CA HIS A 250 -9.74 -7.52 -20.14
C HIS A 250 -9.28 -6.46 -19.13
N PRO A 251 -8.02 -6.50 -18.65
CA PRO A 251 -7.55 -5.57 -17.63
C PRO A 251 -7.56 -4.13 -18.16
N ASP A 252 -7.91 -3.18 -17.28
CA ASP A 252 -7.75 -1.76 -17.57
C ASP A 252 -6.27 -1.39 -17.74
N SER A 253 -6.01 -0.23 -18.30
CA SER A 253 -4.65 0.31 -18.45
C SER A 253 -4.13 0.88 -17.13
N GLY A 254 -2.82 0.88 -16.97
CA GLY A 254 -2.17 1.53 -15.83
C GLY A 254 -2.56 0.95 -14.47
N ILE A 255 -2.65 1.84 -13.46
CA ILE A 255 -2.88 1.44 -12.06
C ILE A 255 -4.26 0.83 -11.82
N ASN A 256 -5.26 1.19 -12.62
CA ASN A 256 -6.63 0.74 -12.41
C ASN A 256 -6.79 -0.78 -12.54
N ARG A 257 -5.90 -1.47 -13.27
CA ARG A 257 -5.89 -2.95 -13.32
C ARG A 257 -5.73 -3.61 -11.95
N PHE A 258 -5.25 -2.85 -10.95
CA PHE A 258 -5.15 -3.30 -9.56
C PHE A 258 -6.42 -3.04 -8.73
N ALA A 259 -7.48 -2.49 -9.33
CA ALA A 259 -8.80 -2.51 -8.73
C ALA A 259 -9.37 -3.93 -8.77
N SER A 260 -10.07 -4.32 -7.71
CA SER A 260 -10.68 -5.65 -7.62
C SER A 260 -12.21 -5.55 -7.63
N GLY A 261 -12.82 -5.56 -6.48
CA GLY A 261 -14.26 -5.51 -6.31
C GLY A 261 -14.83 -4.09 -6.17
N THR A 262 -16.04 -4.06 -5.68
CA THR A 262 -16.77 -2.83 -5.39
C THR A 262 -16.02 -1.96 -4.37
N THR A 263 -15.96 -0.67 -4.65
CA THR A 263 -15.31 0.33 -3.80
C THR A 263 -15.91 0.37 -2.39
N GLN A 264 -15.05 0.41 -1.36
CA GLN A 264 -15.46 0.52 0.05
C GLN A 264 -15.89 1.95 0.38
N VAL A 265 -17.07 2.35 -0.09
CA VAL A 265 -17.54 3.76 -0.07
C VAL A 265 -17.47 4.38 1.32
N LEU A 266 -18.08 3.73 2.34
CA LEU A 266 -18.17 4.32 3.69
C LEU A 266 -16.78 4.55 4.32
N SER A 267 -15.86 3.63 4.11
CA SER A 267 -14.52 3.74 4.68
C SER A 267 -13.55 4.61 3.87
N MET A 268 -13.96 5.06 2.68
CA MET A 268 -13.21 6.00 1.83
C MET A 268 -13.63 7.46 2.02
N GLN A 269 -14.77 7.73 2.65
CA GLN A 269 -15.26 9.09 2.91
C GLN A 269 -14.46 9.77 4.03
#